data_ce11e01cece2933dcc279f302e8c3778
#
_entry.id   ce11e01cece2933dcc279f302e8c3778
#
_cell.length_a   1.000
_cell.length_b   1.000
_cell.length_c   1.000
_cell.angle_alpha   90.00
_cell.angle_beta   90.00
_cell.angle_gamma   90.00
#
_symmetry.space_group_name_H-M   'P 1'
#
loop_
_entity.id
_entity.type
_entity.pdbx_description
1 polymer ?
#
loop_
_entity_poly.entity_id
_entity_poly.type
_entity_poly.pdbx_seq_one_letter_code
_entity_poly.pdbx_strand_id
1 'polypeptide(L)'
;MPRPQNSRRAAALGGSLVFAALLSVESTAHAELHDEALRLADAYRAVGAQVVVDRPRFLDEGEPDRDRHAVVVIPQLPEGECTTIVLLGARGLGFHVKLAEPGGDEPQVKRIPSVAGAIAIEHCGGAGPQRLVVASDSGRGALETIAARSSRPLPPLRSVLPERTGGLIVPALEPGSLPVLPPPERRADVAEARARRDGATIATRSSWVTGDGRTGTGEDTLAPGCHVLQLFAMDPRSLRPGTRGRLDLDAEMRDGADERLIARDRSDAPDATLSKCVGQTTQVQVTFAGAMAGSPVLVAHFTWPLPEHLPARWGTDAQARMGHVLLVRHLPALRRDPVMLVQGGYGFTPVPLPLEAGACYVAVATLVKEQARSIGLRVRIGATDAGDDRGIDDDGAAVAFCAGDTTQATAMVEARGTPLLGWGLALYRLQSSVWGAPR
;
A
#
# COMPACT_ATOMS: atom_id res chain seq x y z
N MET A 1 46.53 19.90 64.61
CA MET A 1 45.65 20.31 63.47
C MET A 1 46.14 19.62 62.22
N PRO A 2 45.53 18.55 61.74
CA PRO A 2 45.80 18.00 60.43
C PRO A 2 44.62 18.22 59.45
N ARG A 3 44.93 18.59 58.22
CA ARG A 3 44.02 18.74 57.09
C ARG A 3 43.57 17.39 56.53
N PRO A 4 42.35 17.22 56.06
CA PRO A 4 41.98 16.03 55.29
C PRO A 4 42.27 16.21 53.80
N GLN A 5 42.82 15.16 53.20
CA GLN A 5 43.10 14.99 51.81
C GLN A 5 41.82 14.64 51.03
N ASN A 6 41.64 15.36 49.94
CA ASN A 6 40.63 15.12 48.93
C ASN A 6 40.88 13.80 48.15
N SER A 7 39.90 12.93 48.06
CA SER A 7 39.80 11.87 47.05
C SER A 7 38.85 12.28 45.92
N ARG A 8 39.42 12.80 44.85
CA ARG A 8 38.75 12.85 43.52
C ARG A 8 39.14 11.57 42.78
N ARG A 9 38.17 10.71 42.54
CA ARG A 9 38.13 9.72 41.43
C ARG A 9 36.80 8.97 41.47
N ALA A 10 35.90 9.31 40.55
CA ALA A 10 34.92 8.40 39.90
C ALA A 10 33.89 9.22 39.12
N ALA A 11 34.19 9.54 37.88
CA ALA A 11 33.18 9.96 36.93
C ALA A 11 33.74 9.81 35.50
N ALA A 12 33.78 8.61 34.98
CA ALA A 12 33.95 8.36 33.54
C ALA A 12 33.67 6.89 33.21
N LEU A 13 32.43 6.46 33.20
CA LEU A 13 32.03 5.15 32.62
C LEU A 13 30.51 5.08 32.33
N GLY A 14 29.90 6.17 31.85
CA GLY A 14 28.45 6.22 31.57
C GLY A 14 28.06 6.48 30.10
N GLY A 15 29.03 6.68 29.20
CA GLY A 15 28.73 7.23 27.87
C GLY A 15 28.68 6.24 26.70
N SER A 16 29.10 4.98 26.86
CA SER A 16 29.29 4.09 25.69
C SER A 16 28.24 3.01 25.47
N LEU A 17 27.27 2.84 26.36
CA LEU A 17 26.28 1.77 26.23
C LEU A 17 24.98 2.17 25.45
N VAL A 18 24.74 3.47 25.28
CA VAL A 18 23.52 3.92 24.56
C VAL A 18 23.71 3.92 23.03
N PHE A 19 24.96 4.03 22.54
CA PHE A 19 25.21 4.05 21.10
C PHE A 19 25.23 2.64 20.47
N ALA A 20 25.52 1.59 21.23
CA ALA A 20 25.53 0.21 20.73
C ALA A 20 24.11 -0.38 20.54
N ALA A 21 23.11 0.11 21.28
CA ALA A 21 21.73 -0.37 21.17
C ALA A 21 20.98 0.15 19.92
N LEU A 22 21.39 1.30 19.37
CA LEU A 22 20.78 1.87 18.15
C LEU A 22 21.28 1.23 16.85
N LEU A 23 22.49 0.63 16.86
CA LEU A 23 23.04 -0.07 15.71
C LEU A 23 22.53 -1.51 15.56
N SER A 24 21.96 -2.09 16.63
CA SER A 24 21.47 -3.47 16.62
C SER A 24 20.05 -3.63 16.05
N VAL A 25 19.27 -2.56 15.92
CA VAL A 25 17.88 -2.63 15.45
C VAL A 25 17.79 -2.68 13.90
N GLU A 26 18.70 -2.01 13.21
CA GLU A 26 18.77 -2.13 11.74
C GLU A 26 19.28 -3.52 11.30
N SER A 27 20.07 -4.20 12.12
CA SER A 27 20.62 -5.51 11.78
C SER A 27 19.59 -6.64 11.84
N THR A 28 18.56 -6.56 12.69
CA THR A 28 17.55 -7.64 12.82
C THR A 28 16.54 -7.65 11.68
N ALA A 29 16.04 -6.50 11.25
CA ALA A 29 15.13 -6.43 10.11
C ALA A 29 15.80 -6.83 8.78
N HIS A 30 17.11 -6.59 8.67
CA HIS A 30 17.90 -7.00 7.52
C HIS A 30 18.19 -8.51 7.54
N ALA A 31 18.45 -9.09 8.71
CA ALA A 31 18.63 -10.52 8.88
C ALA A 31 17.34 -11.28 8.48
N GLU A 32 16.16 -10.81 8.92
CA GLU A 32 14.88 -11.44 8.58
C GLU A 32 14.60 -11.42 7.06
N LEU A 33 14.85 -10.28 6.37
CA LEU A 33 14.69 -10.18 4.93
C LEU A 33 15.65 -11.13 4.18
N HIS A 34 16.90 -11.20 4.62
CA HIS A 34 17.90 -12.09 4.03
C HIS A 34 17.53 -13.57 4.24
N ASP A 35 17.01 -13.94 5.40
CA ASP A 35 16.51 -15.28 5.70
C ASP A 35 15.32 -15.67 4.80
N GLU A 36 14.42 -14.73 4.53
CA GLU A 36 13.32 -14.93 3.56
C GLU A 36 13.87 -15.17 2.14
N ALA A 37 14.86 -14.38 1.71
CA ALA A 37 15.50 -14.55 0.41
C ALA A 37 16.22 -15.91 0.30
N LEU A 38 16.91 -16.35 1.34
CA LEU A 38 17.57 -17.65 1.37
C LEU A 38 16.55 -18.80 1.36
N ARG A 39 15.45 -18.73 2.14
CA ARG A 39 14.38 -19.75 2.10
C ARG A 39 13.80 -19.90 0.71
N LEU A 40 13.56 -18.78 0.01
CA LEU A 40 13.06 -18.79 -1.35
C LEU A 40 14.09 -19.40 -2.32
N ALA A 41 15.34 -19.01 -2.20
CA ALA A 41 16.41 -19.54 -3.02
C ALA A 41 16.56 -21.07 -2.83
N ASP A 42 16.45 -21.56 -1.60
CA ASP A 42 16.55 -22.99 -1.31
C ASP A 42 15.34 -23.77 -1.84
N ALA A 43 14.13 -23.21 -1.75
CA ALA A 43 12.94 -23.81 -2.35
C ALA A 43 13.05 -23.92 -3.89
N TYR A 44 13.64 -22.94 -4.53
CA TYR A 44 13.87 -22.97 -5.98
C TYR A 44 14.99 -23.95 -6.36
N ARG A 45 16.07 -24.01 -5.59
CA ARG A 45 17.13 -25.04 -5.78
C ARG A 45 16.61 -26.45 -5.62
N ALA A 46 15.69 -26.66 -4.68
CA ALA A 46 15.09 -27.99 -4.43
C ALA A 46 14.33 -28.54 -5.63
N VAL A 47 13.81 -27.70 -6.52
CA VAL A 47 13.18 -28.12 -7.79
C VAL A 47 14.14 -28.11 -8.98
N GLY A 48 15.44 -27.91 -8.74
CA GLY A 48 16.49 -27.97 -9.75
C GLY A 48 16.81 -26.65 -10.44
N ALA A 49 16.33 -25.51 -9.92
CA ALA A 49 16.67 -24.22 -10.49
C ALA A 49 18.12 -23.80 -10.16
N GLN A 50 18.75 -23.09 -11.09
CA GLN A 50 19.99 -22.36 -10.82
C GLN A 50 19.62 -21.01 -10.21
N VAL A 51 20.04 -20.77 -8.96
CA VAL A 51 19.63 -19.59 -8.19
C VAL A 51 20.82 -18.74 -7.81
N VAL A 52 20.72 -17.45 -8.09
CA VAL A 52 21.63 -16.40 -7.64
C VAL A 52 20.87 -15.45 -6.73
N VAL A 53 21.39 -15.21 -5.54
CA VAL A 53 20.92 -14.14 -4.63
C VAL A 53 21.92 -13.00 -4.78
N ASP A 54 21.45 -11.84 -5.22
CA ASP A 54 22.29 -10.65 -5.41
C ASP A 54 22.53 -9.95 -4.07
N ARG A 55 23.51 -9.05 -4.03
CA ARG A 55 23.75 -8.24 -2.82
C ARG A 55 22.55 -7.32 -2.57
N PRO A 56 22.12 -7.17 -1.30
CA PRO A 56 21.03 -6.29 -0.96
C PRO A 56 21.32 -4.84 -1.37
N ARG A 57 20.30 -4.15 -1.84
CA ARG A 57 20.35 -2.74 -2.22
C ARG A 57 19.43 -1.97 -1.28
N PHE A 58 19.71 -0.71 -1.06
CA PHE A 58 18.88 0.15 -0.25
C PHE A 58 18.07 1.06 -1.18
N LEU A 59 16.73 1.05 -1.02
CA LEU A 59 15.83 2.00 -1.66
C LEU A 59 15.47 3.09 -0.66
N ASP A 60 15.58 4.34 -1.09
CA ASP A 60 15.24 5.51 -0.29
C ASP A 60 14.06 6.25 -0.92
N GLU A 61 13.21 6.89 -0.11
CA GLU A 61 12.20 7.82 -0.60
C GLU A 61 12.90 9.05 -1.20
N GLY A 62 12.71 9.31 -2.45
CA GLY A 62 13.28 10.48 -3.11
C GLY A 62 12.52 10.88 -4.35
N GLU A 63 12.56 12.16 -4.67
CA GLU A 63 12.03 12.71 -5.91
C GLU A 63 12.49 11.89 -7.13
N PRO A 64 11.61 11.68 -8.13
CA PRO A 64 11.87 10.77 -9.26
C PRO A 64 13.08 11.13 -10.13
N ASP A 65 13.70 12.29 -9.93
CA ASP A 65 14.76 12.83 -10.81
C ASP A 65 16.21 12.65 -10.32
N ARG A 66 16.45 12.01 -9.19
CA ARG A 66 17.83 11.82 -8.69
C ARG A 66 18.11 10.35 -8.43
N ASP A 67 18.86 9.71 -9.32
CA ASP A 67 19.72 8.48 -9.22
C ASP A 67 19.51 7.46 -8.06
N ARG A 68 18.28 7.35 -7.51
CA ARG A 68 17.96 6.53 -6.35
C ARG A 68 17.12 5.30 -6.68
N HIS A 69 17.28 4.80 -7.90
CA HIS A 69 16.64 3.54 -8.27
C HIS A 69 17.64 2.40 -8.23
N ALA A 70 17.19 1.23 -7.86
CA ALA A 70 17.95 0.02 -8.12
C ALA A 70 17.72 -0.41 -9.56
N VAL A 71 18.79 -0.65 -10.29
CA VAL A 71 18.69 -1.22 -11.64
C VAL A 71 19.09 -2.69 -11.58
N VAL A 72 18.17 -3.56 -11.96
CA VAL A 72 18.41 -5.00 -12.13
C VAL A 72 18.50 -5.30 -13.62
N VAL A 73 19.62 -5.84 -14.05
CA VAL A 73 19.81 -6.21 -15.46
C VAL A 73 19.52 -7.70 -15.61
N ILE A 74 18.53 -8.02 -16.44
CA ILE A 74 18.27 -9.39 -16.87
C ILE A 74 19.12 -9.64 -18.11
N PRO A 75 20.06 -10.60 -18.07
CA PRO A 75 20.89 -10.92 -19.24
C PRO A 75 20.02 -11.52 -20.35
N GLN A 76 20.50 -11.44 -21.58
CA GLN A 76 19.88 -12.17 -22.68
C GLN A 76 19.89 -13.66 -22.40
N LEU A 77 18.77 -14.32 -22.57
CA LEU A 77 18.62 -15.76 -22.38
C LEU A 77 18.55 -16.48 -23.71
N PRO A 78 19.04 -17.72 -23.79
CA PRO A 78 18.81 -18.59 -24.92
C PRO A 78 17.31 -18.83 -25.15
N GLU A 79 16.90 -19.14 -26.38
CA GLU A 79 15.53 -19.55 -26.67
C GLU A 79 15.15 -20.80 -25.87
N GLY A 80 13.96 -20.76 -25.25
CA GLY A 80 13.44 -21.86 -24.44
C GLY A 80 13.90 -21.83 -22.97
N GLU A 81 14.78 -20.93 -22.59
CA GLU A 81 15.13 -20.72 -21.18
C GLU A 81 14.32 -19.57 -20.58
N CYS A 82 13.87 -19.75 -19.33
CA CYS A 82 13.21 -18.71 -18.56
C CYS A 82 14.00 -18.39 -17.27
N THR A 83 13.98 -17.14 -16.89
CA THR A 83 14.46 -16.72 -15.55
C THR A 83 13.33 -16.02 -14.82
N THR A 84 13.18 -16.34 -13.54
CA THR A 84 12.29 -15.63 -12.64
C THR A 84 13.12 -14.70 -11.76
N ILE A 85 12.85 -13.42 -11.82
CA ILE A 85 13.44 -12.41 -10.92
C ILE A 85 12.45 -12.16 -9.80
N VAL A 86 12.85 -12.42 -8.58
CA VAL A 86 12.07 -12.06 -7.39
C VAL A 86 12.75 -10.91 -6.68
N LEU A 87 11.97 -9.89 -6.37
CA LEU A 87 12.36 -8.73 -5.60
C LEU A 87 11.62 -8.77 -4.27
N LEU A 88 12.36 -8.78 -3.18
CA LEU A 88 11.83 -8.76 -1.82
C LEU A 88 12.30 -7.48 -1.14
N GLY A 89 11.37 -6.62 -0.75
CA GLY A 89 11.62 -5.41 0.03
C GLY A 89 11.54 -5.67 1.53
N ALA A 90 12.26 -4.89 2.33
CA ALA A 90 12.05 -4.86 3.77
C ALA A 90 10.57 -4.59 4.09
N ARG A 91 10.11 -5.03 5.26
CA ARG A 91 8.73 -4.78 5.69
C ARG A 91 8.45 -3.27 5.76
N GLY A 92 7.33 -2.84 5.22
CA GLY A 92 6.97 -1.43 5.11
C GLY A 92 7.53 -0.70 3.88
N LEU A 93 8.39 -1.35 3.07
CA LEU A 93 8.83 -0.82 1.80
C LEU A 93 7.82 -1.17 0.70
N GLY A 94 7.07 -0.17 0.22
CA GLY A 94 6.30 -0.25 -1.02
C GLY A 94 7.19 0.19 -2.20
N PHE A 95 7.21 -0.59 -3.27
CA PHE A 95 8.01 -0.27 -4.45
C PHE A 95 7.33 -0.75 -5.73
N HIS A 96 7.76 -0.22 -6.85
CA HIS A 96 7.34 -0.68 -8.16
C HIS A 96 8.53 -0.96 -9.06
N VAL A 97 8.29 -1.77 -10.08
CA VAL A 97 9.24 -2.04 -11.14
C VAL A 97 8.77 -1.39 -12.43
N LYS A 98 9.66 -0.68 -13.10
CA LYS A 98 9.46 -0.18 -14.46
C LYS A 98 10.21 -1.09 -15.42
N LEU A 99 9.48 -1.65 -16.39
CA LEU A 99 10.02 -2.42 -17.51
C LEU A 99 10.13 -1.47 -18.70
N ALA A 100 11.33 -1.32 -19.24
CA ALA A 100 11.51 -0.68 -20.53
C ALA A 100 11.36 -1.75 -21.64
N GLU A 101 10.33 -1.66 -22.45
CA GLU A 101 10.19 -2.53 -23.64
C GLU A 101 11.15 -2.05 -24.73
N PRO A 102 11.98 -2.94 -25.29
CA PRO A 102 12.81 -2.61 -26.44
C PRO A 102 11.92 -2.49 -27.69
N GLY A 103 11.92 -1.38 -28.40
CA GLY A 103 11.45 -1.36 -29.78
C GLY A 103 10.34 -0.40 -30.18
N GLY A 104 10.19 0.77 -29.58
CA GLY A 104 9.33 1.83 -30.09
C GLY A 104 10.03 3.20 -30.03
N ASP A 105 9.61 4.16 -30.88
CA ASP A 105 10.12 5.54 -30.86
C ASP A 105 9.85 6.25 -29.53
N GLU A 106 8.91 5.74 -28.71
CA GLU A 106 8.73 6.04 -27.30
C GLU A 106 8.73 4.73 -26.50
N PRO A 107 9.62 4.56 -25.49
CA PRO A 107 9.61 3.35 -24.67
C PRO A 107 8.31 3.30 -23.84
N GLN A 108 7.44 2.34 -24.14
CA GLN A 108 6.31 2.05 -23.27
C GLN A 108 6.87 1.48 -21.95
N VAL A 109 6.73 2.23 -20.89
CA VAL A 109 7.19 1.85 -19.55
C VAL A 109 6.03 1.20 -18.80
N LYS A 110 6.07 -0.12 -18.68
CA LYS A 110 5.11 -0.85 -17.83
C LYS A 110 5.53 -0.72 -16.37
N ARG A 111 4.65 -0.18 -15.54
CA ARG A 111 4.83 -0.09 -14.09
C ARG A 111 4.13 -1.27 -13.41
N ILE A 112 4.87 -2.02 -12.59
CA ILE A 112 4.36 -3.16 -11.82
C ILE A 112 4.57 -2.84 -10.34
N PRO A 113 3.50 -2.60 -9.57
CA PRO A 113 3.61 -2.33 -8.13
C PRO A 113 3.93 -3.61 -7.35
N SER A 114 4.66 -3.47 -6.25
CA SER A 114 4.86 -4.57 -5.31
C SER A 114 3.59 -4.84 -4.51
N VAL A 115 3.38 -6.11 -4.19
CA VAL A 115 2.30 -6.54 -3.29
C VAL A 115 2.95 -7.14 -2.05
N ALA A 116 2.62 -6.61 -0.88
CA ALA A 116 3.26 -6.98 0.40
C ALA A 116 4.80 -6.89 0.35
N GLY A 117 5.34 -5.90 -0.38
CA GLY A 117 6.79 -5.73 -0.53
C GLY A 117 7.47 -6.83 -1.34
N ALA A 118 6.76 -7.52 -2.24
CA ALA A 118 7.34 -8.55 -3.08
C ALA A 118 6.82 -8.48 -4.52
N ILE A 119 7.67 -8.80 -5.49
CA ILE A 119 7.34 -8.95 -6.91
C ILE A 119 8.09 -10.18 -7.45
N ALA A 120 7.42 -10.98 -8.27
CA ALA A 120 8.06 -11.99 -9.10
C ALA A 120 7.79 -11.69 -10.58
N ILE A 121 8.85 -11.65 -11.40
CA ILE A 121 8.78 -11.36 -12.83
C ILE A 121 9.44 -12.52 -13.56
N GLU A 122 8.71 -13.14 -14.46
CA GLU A 122 9.25 -14.18 -15.35
C GLU A 122 9.64 -13.55 -16.69
N HIS A 123 10.84 -13.88 -17.14
CA HIS A 123 11.38 -13.47 -18.43
C HIS A 123 11.93 -14.68 -19.18
N CYS A 124 11.44 -14.93 -20.39
CA CYS A 124 11.85 -16.05 -21.22
C CYS A 124 12.67 -15.58 -22.42
N GLY A 125 13.56 -16.43 -22.91
CA GLY A 125 14.51 -16.11 -23.97
C GLY A 125 13.87 -15.79 -25.31
N GLY A 126 14.62 -15.10 -26.16
CA GLY A 126 14.19 -14.55 -27.45
C GLY A 126 14.10 -13.03 -27.47
N ALA A 127 13.93 -12.38 -26.34
CA ALA A 127 14.03 -10.93 -26.20
C ALA A 127 15.47 -10.52 -25.78
N GLY A 128 15.90 -9.32 -26.19
CA GLY A 128 17.19 -8.76 -25.77
C GLY A 128 17.30 -8.54 -24.26
N PRO A 129 18.46 -8.10 -23.77
CA PRO A 129 18.65 -7.83 -22.35
C PRO A 129 17.65 -6.78 -21.87
N GLN A 130 16.98 -7.04 -20.76
CA GLN A 130 16.01 -6.12 -20.18
C GLN A 130 16.58 -5.43 -18.94
N ARG A 131 16.16 -4.20 -18.73
CA ARG A 131 16.47 -3.44 -17.53
C ARG A 131 15.20 -3.25 -16.71
N LEU A 132 15.25 -3.71 -15.47
CA LEU A 132 14.23 -3.43 -14.47
C LEU A 132 14.70 -2.23 -13.64
N VAL A 133 13.94 -1.16 -13.67
CA VAL A 133 14.19 -0.02 -12.79
C VAL A 133 13.25 -0.14 -11.59
N VAL A 134 13.79 -0.29 -10.39
CA VAL A 134 13.04 -0.45 -9.15
C VAL A 134 13.09 0.87 -8.39
N ALA A 135 11.92 1.43 -8.09
CA ALA A 135 11.80 2.68 -7.34
C ALA A 135 10.86 2.50 -6.14
N SER A 136 11.15 3.20 -5.03
CA SER A 136 10.26 3.21 -3.87
C SER A 136 9.02 4.04 -4.15
N ASP A 137 7.85 3.50 -3.79
CA ASP A 137 6.57 4.21 -3.76
C ASP A 137 6.30 4.79 -2.36
N SER A 138 6.73 4.06 -1.34
CA SER A 138 6.55 4.45 0.05
C SER A 138 7.57 3.74 0.93
N GLY A 139 8.07 4.44 1.93
CA GLY A 139 9.06 3.91 2.83
C GLY A 139 10.46 3.83 2.24
N ARG A 140 11.40 3.46 3.07
CA ARG A 140 12.79 3.21 2.73
C ARG A 140 13.23 1.88 3.34
N GLY A 141 14.12 1.16 2.68
CA GLY A 141 14.59 -0.10 3.21
C GLY A 141 15.43 -0.90 2.25
N ALA A 142 15.88 -2.04 2.72
CA ALA A 142 16.64 -2.98 1.91
C ALA A 142 15.74 -3.70 0.89
N LEU A 143 16.31 -3.98 -0.27
CA LEU A 143 15.74 -4.77 -1.35
C LEU A 143 16.69 -5.92 -1.66
N GLU A 144 16.20 -7.15 -1.55
CA GLU A 144 16.89 -8.38 -1.98
C GLU A 144 16.42 -8.77 -3.38
N THR A 145 17.34 -9.26 -4.19
CA THR A 145 17.05 -9.72 -5.56
C THR A 145 17.47 -11.18 -5.70
N ILE A 146 16.55 -12.03 -6.13
CA ILE A 146 16.78 -13.44 -6.40
C ILE A 146 16.53 -13.69 -7.89
N ALA A 147 17.51 -14.22 -8.60
CA ALA A 147 17.36 -14.67 -9.99
C ALA A 147 17.39 -16.19 -10.04
N ALA A 148 16.34 -16.81 -10.58
CA ALA A 148 16.21 -18.25 -10.67
C ALA A 148 15.99 -18.66 -12.14
N ARG A 149 16.88 -19.51 -12.69
CA ARG A 149 16.71 -20.14 -14.00
C ARG A 149 16.18 -21.54 -13.83
N SER A 150 15.13 -21.87 -14.54
CA SER A 150 14.53 -23.19 -14.50
C SER A 150 13.83 -23.53 -15.81
N SER A 151 13.96 -24.78 -16.25
CA SER A 151 13.11 -25.37 -17.30
C SER A 151 11.79 -25.94 -16.75
N ARG A 152 11.58 -25.88 -15.43
CA ARG A 152 10.39 -26.36 -14.73
C ARG A 152 9.70 -25.20 -14.05
N PRO A 153 8.37 -25.27 -13.83
CA PRO A 153 7.67 -24.28 -13.03
C PRO A 153 8.27 -24.18 -11.63
N LEU A 154 8.53 -22.96 -11.19
CA LEU A 154 9.00 -22.68 -9.83
C LEU A 154 7.83 -22.69 -8.84
N PRO A 155 8.07 -23.06 -7.56
CA PRO A 155 7.08 -22.89 -6.52
C PRO A 155 6.60 -21.44 -6.44
N PRO A 156 5.30 -21.18 -6.36
CA PRO A 156 4.80 -19.82 -6.25
C PRO A 156 5.26 -19.17 -4.95
N LEU A 157 5.59 -17.88 -4.99
CA LEU A 157 6.11 -17.11 -3.85
C LEU A 157 5.27 -17.30 -2.58
N ARG A 158 3.93 -17.30 -2.71
CA ARG A 158 2.99 -17.51 -1.60
C ARG A 158 3.10 -18.87 -0.90
N SER A 159 3.60 -19.91 -1.58
CA SER A 159 3.78 -21.23 -0.97
C SER A 159 5.08 -21.34 -0.18
N VAL A 160 6.07 -20.51 -0.50
CA VAL A 160 7.38 -20.50 0.16
C VAL A 160 7.44 -19.45 1.26
N LEU A 161 6.81 -18.30 1.02
CA LEU A 161 6.73 -17.16 1.94
C LEU A 161 5.25 -16.82 2.21
N PRO A 162 4.51 -17.68 2.94
CA PRO A 162 3.09 -17.44 3.22
C PRO A 162 2.84 -16.19 4.04
N GLU A 163 3.81 -15.73 4.80
CA GLU A 163 3.79 -14.47 5.55
C GLU A 163 3.75 -13.22 4.64
N ARG A 164 4.16 -13.37 3.39
CA ARG A 164 4.00 -12.37 2.33
C ARG A 164 2.80 -12.73 1.47
N THR A 165 1.60 -12.56 2.04
CA THR A 165 0.36 -12.81 1.30
C THR A 165 0.23 -11.82 0.16
N GLY A 166 0.25 -12.30 -1.09
CA GLY A 166 -0.04 -11.50 -2.27
C GLY A 166 1.10 -11.27 -3.24
N GLY A 167 2.23 -11.94 -3.07
CA GLY A 167 3.23 -11.98 -4.15
C GLY A 167 2.59 -12.52 -5.44
N LEU A 168 2.25 -11.61 -6.36
CA LEU A 168 1.75 -11.99 -7.68
C LEU A 168 2.96 -12.36 -8.53
N ILE A 169 3.01 -13.63 -8.94
CA ILE A 169 3.73 -13.97 -10.17
C ILE A 169 2.86 -13.38 -11.28
N VAL A 170 3.28 -12.27 -11.85
CA VAL A 170 2.69 -11.76 -13.09
C VAL A 170 3.39 -12.52 -14.22
N PRO A 171 2.74 -13.51 -14.86
CA PRO A 171 3.30 -14.07 -16.08
C PRO A 171 3.51 -12.90 -17.05
N ALA A 172 4.60 -12.91 -17.79
CA ALA A 172 4.77 -11.99 -18.91
C ALA A 172 3.62 -12.27 -19.90
N LEU A 173 2.55 -11.48 -19.79
CA LEU A 173 1.40 -11.60 -20.69
C LEU A 173 1.87 -11.15 -22.05
N GLU A 174 1.76 -12.04 -23.04
CA GLU A 174 1.98 -11.68 -24.44
C GLU A 174 1.14 -10.45 -24.78
N PRO A 175 1.73 -9.40 -25.39
CA PRO A 175 0.97 -8.24 -25.83
C PRO A 175 -0.11 -8.70 -26.81
N GLY A 176 -1.38 -8.65 -26.40
CA GLY A 176 -2.53 -9.05 -27.23
C GLY A 176 -3.41 -10.17 -26.67
N SER A 177 -2.98 -10.89 -25.61
CA SER A 177 -3.73 -12.01 -25.02
C SER A 177 -4.64 -11.63 -23.85
N LEU A 178 -4.77 -10.35 -23.50
CA LEU A 178 -5.68 -9.93 -22.43
C LEU A 178 -7.13 -10.18 -22.81
N PRO A 179 -7.89 -10.92 -22.01
CA PRO A 179 -9.31 -11.15 -22.28
C PRO A 179 -10.07 -9.83 -22.37
N VAL A 180 -11.10 -9.80 -23.23
CA VAL A 180 -12.06 -8.69 -23.29
C VAL A 180 -12.76 -8.60 -21.93
N LEU A 181 -12.88 -7.39 -21.41
CA LEU A 181 -13.53 -7.18 -20.10
C LEU A 181 -15.02 -7.50 -20.17
N PRO A 182 -15.61 -8.02 -19.08
CA PRO A 182 -17.05 -8.13 -18.96
C PRO A 182 -17.73 -6.76 -19.12
N PRO A 183 -19.03 -6.72 -19.52
CA PRO A 183 -19.78 -5.48 -19.59
C PRO A 183 -19.71 -4.66 -18.30
N PRO A 184 -19.81 -3.32 -18.37
CA PRO A 184 -19.78 -2.42 -17.21
C PRO A 184 -20.75 -2.84 -16.09
N GLU A 185 -21.96 -3.25 -16.45
CA GLU A 185 -23.01 -3.66 -15.51
C GLU A 185 -22.54 -4.86 -14.68
N ARG A 186 -21.94 -5.85 -15.32
CA ARG A 186 -21.45 -7.06 -14.65
C ARG A 186 -20.30 -6.75 -13.69
N ARG A 187 -19.40 -5.85 -14.09
CA ARG A 187 -18.30 -5.40 -13.22
C ARG A 187 -18.84 -4.61 -12.03
N ALA A 188 -19.85 -3.75 -12.25
CA ALA A 188 -20.54 -3.04 -11.19
C ALA A 188 -21.29 -3.98 -10.23
N ASP A 189 -21.91 -5.08 -10.73
CA ASP A 189 -22.54 -6.10 -9.87
C ASP A 189 -21.53 -6.76 -8.93
N VAL A 190 -20.36 -7.10 -9.45
CA VAL A 190 -19.26 -7.67 -8.63
C VAL A 190 -18.77 -6.67 -7.59
N ALA A 191 -18.60 -5.41 -8.00
CA ALA A 191 -18.17 -4.33 -7.10
C ALA A 191 -19.20 -4.07 -5.99
N GLU A 192 -20.49 -4.05 -6.32
CA GLU A 192 -21.57 -3.90 -5.34
C GLU A 192 -21.62 -5.07 -4.36
N ALA A 193 -21.54 -6.31 -4.86
CA ALA A 193 -21.52 -7.49 -4.01
C ALA A 193 -20.34 -7.47 -3.02
N ARG A 194 -19.17 -6.98 -3.48
CA ARG A 194 -18.01 -6.79 -2.64
C ARG A 194 -18.22 -5.69 -1.61
N ALA A 195 -18.69 -4.51 -2.04
CA ALA A 195 -18.94 -3.38 -1.15
C ALA A 195 -19.96 -3.74 -0.05
N ARG A 196 -21.03 -4.44 -0.39
CA ARG A 196 -22.03 -4.91 0.60
C ARG A 196 -21.46 -5.92 1.59
N ARG A 197 -20.65 -6.86 1.13
CA ARG A 197 -19.94 -7.80 2.01
C ARG A 197 -19.00 -7.06 2.96
N ASP A 198 -18.34 -6.00 2.47
CA ASP A 198 -17.46 -5.15 3.24
C ASP A 198 -18.22 -4.11 4.09
N GLY A 199 -19.56 -4.20 4.15
CA GLY A 199 -20.43 -3.45 5.05
C GLY A 199 -20.96 -2.12 4.50
N ALA A 200 -20.93 -1.88 3.19
CA ALA A 200 -21.58 -0.72 2.59
C ALA A 200 -23.09 -0.70 2.91
N THR A 201 -23.57 0.44 3.34
CA THR A 201 -24.99 0.63 3.73
C THR A 201 -25.83 1.10 2.56
N ILE A 202 -25.24 1.84 1.63
CA ILE A 202 -25.89 2.38 0.44
C ILE A 202 -25.08 1.96 -0.80
N ALA A 203 -25.79 1.58 -1.85
CA ALA A 203 -25.23 1.35 -3.18
C ALA A 203 -26.20 1.94 -4.19
N THR A 204 -25.74 2.91 -4.96
CA THR A 204 -26.52 3.55 -6.04
C THR A 204 -25.78 3.46 -7.35
N ARG A 205 -26.49 3.61 -8.46
CA ARG A 205 -25.91 3.62 -9.80
C ARG A 205 -26.44 4.81 -10.58
N SER A 206 -25.57 5.43 -11.33
CA SER A 206 -25.87 6.49 -12.27
C SER A 206 -25.06 6.28 -13.56
N SER A 207 -25.32 7.09 -14.55
CA SER A 207 -24.57 7.04 -15.81
C SER A 207 -24.17 8.45 -16.22
N TRP A 208 -22.91 8.63 -16.50
CA TRP A 208 -22.37 9.85 -17.08
C TRP A 208 -21.97 9.60 -18.54
N VAL A 209 -21.77 10.64 -19.30
CA VAL A 209 -21.43 10.52 -20.73
C VAL A 209 -20.13 11.24 -21.01
N THR A 210 -19.24 10.59 -21.76
CA THR A 210 -18.04 11.25 -22.29
C THR A 210 -18.39 12.24 -23.38
N GLY A 211 -17.72 13.39 -23.39
CA GLY A 211 -17.75 14.33 -24.52
C GLY A 211 -16.98 13.81 -25.74
N ASP A 212 -16.88 14.66 -26.77
CA ASP A 212 -16.22 14.32 -28.03
C ASP A 212 -14.71 14.06 -27.88
N GLY A 213 -14.08 14.64 -26.84
CA GLY A 213 -12.65 14.49 -26.52
C GLY A 213 -12.28 13.30 -25.64
N ARG A 214 -13.16 12.29 -25.48
CA ARG A 214 -12.98 11.16 -24.56
C ARG A 214 -12.88 11.55 -23.07
N THR A 215 -13.17 12.78 -22.73
CA THR A 215 -13.28 13.26 -21.35
C THR A 215 -14.74 13.46 -21.01
N GLY A 216 -15.11 13.27 -19.76
CA GLY A 216 -16.44 13.52 -19.25
C GLY A 216 -16.38 14.16 -17.88
N THR A 217 -17.50 14.75 -17.49
CA THR A 217 -17.69 15.31 -16.16
C THR A 217 -18.99 14.82 -15.56
N GLY A 218 -19.04 14.67 -14.25
CA GLY A 218 -20.23 14.37 -13.49
C GLY A 218 -20.20 15.11 -12.16
N GLU A 219 -21.36 15.26 -11.56
CA GLU A 219 -21.51 15.88 -10.25
C GLU A 219 -22.16 14.88 -9.30
N ASP A 220 -21.78 14.93 -8.04
CA ASP A 220 -22.38 14.12 -6.98
C ASP A 220 -22.40 14.90 -5.67
N THR A 221 -23.19 14.41 -4.71
CA THR A 221 -23.28 14.96 -3.36
C THR A 221 -22.94 13.90 -2.37
N LEU A 222 -21.83 14.09 -1.65
CA LEU A 222 -21.39 13.21 -0.60
C LEU A 222 -22.05 13.64 0.72
N ALA A 223 -22.93 12.82 1.28
CA ALA A 223 -23.46 12.99 2.64
C ALA A 223 -22.36 12.66 3.66
N PRO A 224 -22.49 13.02 4.97
CA PRO A 224 -21.55 12.58 5.98
C PRO A 224 -21.38 11.06 5.97
N GLY A 225 -20.15 10.59 5.71
CA GLY A 225 -19.86 9.16 5.50
C GLY A 225 -18.56 8.93 4.75
N CYS A 226 -18.26 7.66 4.51
CA CYS A 226 -17.19 7.22 3.62
C CYS A 226 -17.76 6.79 2.28
N HIS A 227 -17.17 7.23 1.20
CA HIS A 227 -17.68 7.07 -0.15
C HIS A 227 -16.63 6.45 -1.06
N VAL A 228 -17.08 5.54 -1.91
CA VAL A 228 -16.32 5.02 -3.04
C VAL A 228 -17.16 5.18 -4.29
N LEU A 229 -16.65 5.94 -5.27
CA LEU A 229 -17.21 6.03 -6.61
C LEU A 229 -16.35 5.17 -7.53
N GLN A 230 -16.95 4.19 -8.18
CA GLN A 230 -16.30 3.37 -9.20
C GLN A 230 -16.92 3.64 -10.56
N LEU A 231 -16.06 3.93 -11.53
CA LEU A 231 -16.44 4.27 -12.89
C LEU A 231 -16.10 3.10 -13.82
N PHE A 232 -17.08 2.66 -14.61
CA PHE A 232 -16.97 1.52 -15.51
C PHE A 232 -17.30 1.93 -16.93
N ALA A 233 -16.35 1.81 -17.84
CA ALA A 233 -16.59 2.06 -19.26
C ALA A 233 -16.62 0.77 -20.08
N MET A 234 -17.24 0.80 -21.25
CA MET A 234 -17.22 -0.31 -22.19
C MET A 234 -15.81 -0.54 -22.73
N ASP A 235 -15.36 -1.79 -22.73
CA ASP A 235 -14.09 -2.16 -23.37
C ASP A 235 -14.19 -1.95 -24.89
N PRO A 236 -13.36 -1.09 -25.50
CA PRO A 236 -13.41 -0.85 -26.95
C PRO A 236 -13.27 -2.13 -27.80
N ARG A 237 -12.56 -3.14 -27.28
CA ARG A 237 -12.34 -4.42 -27.95
C ARG A 237 -13.62 -5.26 -28.05
N SER A 238 -14.59 -5.04 -27.14
CA SER A 238 -15.90 -5.71 -27.19
C SER A 238 -16.75 -5.23 -28.37
N LEU A 239 -16.55 -3.99 -28.83
CA LEU A 239 -17.30 -3.37 -29.91
C LEU A 239 -16.61 -3.48 -31.27
N ARG A 240 -15.28 -3.50 -31.28
CA ARG A 240 -14.47 -3.56 -32.48
C ARG A 240 -13.35 -4.59 -32.30
N PRO A 241 -13.56 -5.85 -32.71
CA PRO A 241 -12.52 -6.86 -32.69
C PRO A 241 -11.27 -6.38 -33.44
N GLY A 242 -10.09 -6.58 -32.87
CA GLY A 242 -8.83 -6.11 -33.45
C GLY A 242 -8.40 -4.69 -33.03
N THR A 243 -9.20 -3.98 -32.20
CA THR A 243 -8.75 -2.74 -31.59
C THR A 243 -7.54 -3.00 -30.71
N ARG A 244 -6.45 -2.32 -31.01
CA ARG A 244 -5.24 -2.32 -30.17
C ARG A 244 -5.43 -1.25 -29.09
N GLY A 245 -5.28 -1.61 -27.86
CA GLY A 245 -5.38 -0.72 -26.70
C GLY A 245 -6.21 -1.35 -25.61
N ARG A 246 -5.78 -1.12 -24.39
CA ARG A 246 -6.47 -1.53 -23.16
C ARG A 246 -7.37 -0.38 -22.74
N LEU A 247 -8.54 -0.72 -22.20
CA LEU A 247 -9.32 0.28 -21.45
C LEU A 247 -8.49 0.70 -20.23
N ASP A 248 -8.34 2.00 -20.05
CA ASP A 248 -7.66 2.64 -18.96
C ASP A 248 -8.45 3.91 -18.63
N LEU A 249 -9.13 3.91 -17.50
CA LEU A 249 -10.04 4.98 -17.11
C LEU A 249 -9.44 5.74 -15.94
N ASP A 250 -8.99 6.97 -16.20
CA ASP A 250 -8.54 7.93 -15.19
C ASP A 250 -9.71 8.75 -14.64
N ALA A 251 -9.66 9.12 -13.36
CA ALA A 251 -10.63 10.03 -12.77
C ALA A 251 -10.02 10.93 -11.69
N GLU A 252 -10.56 12.14 -11.57
CA GLU A 252 -10.28 13.10 -10.50
C GLU A 252 -11.59 13.59 -9.90
N MET A 253 -11.64 13.68 -8.57
CA MET A 253 -12.76 14.26 -7.83
C MET A 253 -12.30 15.54 -7.13
N ARG A 254 -13.02 16.62 -7.34
CA ARG A 254 -12.75 17.94 -6.78
C ARG A 254 -13.90 18.43 -5.94
N ASP A 255 -13.61 19.23 -4.93
CA ASP A 255 -14.60 19.96 -4.16
C ASP A 255 -15.31 20.97 -5.08
N GLY A 256 -16.65 20.97 -5.06
CA GLY A 256 -17.44 21.87 -5.88
C GLY A 256 -17.39 23.33 -5.46
N ALA A 257 -16.94 23.62 -4.22
CA ALA A 257 -16.89 24.97 -3.70
C ALA A 257 -15.56 25.69 -3.98
N ASP A 258 -14.42 24.99 -3.87
CA ASP A 258 -13.08 25.58 -3.97
C ASP A 258 -12.20 24.91 -5.02
N GLU A 259 -12.74 23.97 -5.81
CA GLU A 259 -12.05 23.20 -6.85
C GLU A 259 -10.83 22.40 -6.34
N ARG A 260 -10.69 22.26 -5.04
CA ARG A 260 -9.59 21.51 -4.44
C ARG A 260 -9.70 20.03 -4.79
N LEU A 261 -8.58 19.43 -5.19
CA LEU A 261 -8.50 18.01 -5.47
C LEU A 261 -8.78 17.22 -4.19
N ILE A 262 -9.79 16.33 -4.22
CA ILE A 262 -10.21 15.47 -3.11
C ILE A 262 -9.67 14.06 -3.27
N ALA A 263 -9.81 13.48 -4.48
CA ALA A 263 -9.35 12.14 -4.78
C ALA A 263 -8.95 12.02 -6.25
N ARG A 264 -8.07 11.08 -6.55
CA ARG A 264 -7.58 10.82 -7.90
C ARG A 264 -7.30 9.33 -8.07
N ASP A 265 -7.68 8.82 -9.22
CA ASP A 265 -7.21 7.53 -9.73
C ASP A 265 -6.53 7.74 -11.08
N ARG A 266 -5.27 7.33 -11.17
CA ARG A 266 -4.45 7.28 -12.39
C ARG A 266 -3.70 5.96 -12.45
N SER A 267 -4.34 4.92 -11.97
CA SER A 267 -3.80 3.56 -12.06
C SER A 267 -4.01 3.01 -13.46
N ASP A 268 -3.17 2.08 -13.88
CA ASP A 268 -3.36 1.35 -15.16
C ASP A 268 -4.54 0.38 -15.10
N ALA A 269 -5.48 0.57 -14.18
CA ALA A 269 -6.68 -0.26 -14.05
C ALA A 269 -7.72 0.12 -15.12
N PRO A 270 -8.51 -0.85 -15.61
CA PRO A 270 -9.53 -0.55 -16.61
C PRO A 270 -10.69 0.31 -16.06
N ASP A 271 -10.87 0.32 -14.76
CA ASP A 271 -11.93 1.02 -14.03
C ASP A 271 -11.32 2.02 -13.06
N ALA A 272 -11.88 3.21 -12.98
CA ALA A 272 -11.41 4.20 -12.02
C ALA A 272 -12.12 4.05 -10.68
N THR A 273 -11.38 4.26 -9.58
CA THR A 273 -11.88 4.18 -8.21
C THR A 273 -11.49 5.44 -7.43
N LEU A 274 -12.47 6.22 -7.03
CA LEU A 274 -12.29 7.40 -6.20
C LEU A 274 -12.84 7.13 -4.81
N SER A 275 -12.08 7.41 -3.77
CA SER A 275 -12.49 7.20 -2.38
C SER A 275 -12.28 8.45 -1.53
N LYS A 276 -13.24 8.79 -0.70
CA LYS A 276 -13.14 9.86 0.32
C LYS A 276 -14.17 9.66 1.41
N CYS A 277 -13.79 10.04 2.63
CA CYS A 277 -14.75 10.22 3.71
C CYS A 277 -14.92 11.72 3.99
N VAL A 278 -16.14 12.12 4.26
CA VAL A 278 -16.51 13.51 4.56
C VAL A 278 -17.28 13.59 5.86
N GLY A 279 -16.95 14.60 6.69
CA GLY A 279 -17.63 14.86 7.98
C GLY A 279 -18.91 15.70 7.84
N GLN A 280 -19.09 16.32 6.69
CA GLN A 280 -20.24 17.15 6.35
C GLN A 280 -20.62 16.98 4.88
N THR A 281 -21.85 17.35 4.52
CA THR A 281 -22.29 17.27 3.13
C THR A 281 -21.40 18.10 2.22
N THR A 282 -20.84 17.47 1.19
CA THR A 282 -19.89 18.07 0.25
C THR A 282 -20.36 17.85 -1.18
N GLN A 283 -20.45 18.92 -1.96
CA GLN A 283 -20.66 18.83 -3.41
C GLN A 283 -19.34 18.51 -4.07
N VAL A 284 -19.35 17.57 -5.01
CA VAL A 284 -18.14 17.17 -5.72
C VAL A 284 -18.36 17.17 -7.23
N GLN A 285 -17.31 17.57 -7.94
CA GLN A 285 -17.22 17.42 -9.38
C GLN A 285 -16.20 16.34 -9.71
N VAL A 286 -16.59 15.41 -10.57
CA VAL A 286 -15.73 14.33 -11.05
C VAL A 286 -15.44 14.56 -12.52
N THR A 287 -14.15 14.60 -12.87
CA THR A 287 -13.67 14.60 -14.24
C THR A 287 -13.05 13.23 -14.54
N PHE A 288 -13.36 12.66 -15.69
CA PHE A 288 -12.82 11.34 -16.08
C PHE A 288 -12.39 11.32 -17.55
N ALA A 289 -11.47 10.42 -17.88
CA ALA A 289 -10.91 10.26 -19.22
C ALA A 289 -10.63 8.78 -19.52
N GLY A 290 -10.46 8.44 -20.80
CA GLY A 290 -10.09 7.08 -21.23
C GLY A 290 -11.23 6.25 -21.83
N ALA A 291 -12.48 6.60 -21.57
CA ALA A 291 -13.63 5.97 -22.24
C ALA A 291 -13.75 6.42 -23.71
N MET A 292 -14.53 5.72 -24.52
CA MET A 292 -14.80 6.12 -25.91
C MET A 292 -15.64 7.40 -25.93
N ALA A 293 -15.36 8.27 -26.92
CA ALA A 293 -16.13 9.50 -27.12
C ALA A 293 -17.62 9.21 -27.28
N GLY A 294 -18.49 10.00 -26.63
CA GLY A 294 -19.94 9.85 -26.67
C GLY A 294 -20.48 8.58 -25.99
N SER A 295 -19.64 7.81 -25.28
CA SER A 295 -20.08 6.58 -24.63
C SER A 295 -20.56 6.81 -23.19
N PRO A 296 -21.54 6.02 -22.71
CA PRO A 296 -21.92 6.03 -21.32
C PRO A 296 -20.82 5.40 -20.45
N VAL A 297 -20.60 6.00 -19.27
CA VAL A 297 -19.78 5.47 -18.19
C VAL A 297 -20.70 5.21 -17.01
N LEU A 298 -20.82 3.95 -16.61
CA LEU A 298 -21.60 3.55 -15.46
C LEU A 298 -20.84 3.93 -14.19
N VAL A 299 -21.50 4.59 -13.26
CA VAL A 299 -20.95 4.99 -11.96
C VAL A 299 -21.67 4.21 -10.88
N ALA A 300 -20.94 3.46 -10.09
CA ALA A 300 -21.43 2.85 -8.87
C ALA A 300 -20.90 3.63 -7.65
N HIS A 301 -21.81 4.09 -6.81
CA HIS A 301 -21.51 4.85 -5.61
C HIS A 301 -21.85 4.03 -4.37
N PHE A 302 -20.87 3.75 -3.53
CA PHE A 302 -20.99 2.98 -2.31
C PHE A 302 -20.71 3.87 -1.11
N THR A 303 -21.47 3.68 -0.02
CA THR A 303 -21.36 4.49 1.19
C THR A 303 -21.24 3.61 2.44
N TRP A 304 -20.34 3.97 3.34
CA TRP A 304 -20.20 3.42 4.68
C TRP A 304 -20.37 4.52 5.73
N PRO A 305 -20.87 4.20 6.93
CA PRO A 305 -20.90 5.17 8.02
C PRO A 305 -19.50 5.53 8.47
N LEU A 306 -19.34 6.72 9.03
CA LEU A 306 -18.09 7.10 9.72
C LEU A 306 -17.85 6.21 10.94
N PRO A 307 -16.57 6.04 11.37
CA PRO A 307 -16.26 5.37 12.62
C PRO A 307 -17.00 5.99 13.81
N GLU A 308 -17.71 5.16 14.55
CA GLU A 308 -18.44 5.56 15.76
C GLU A 308 -17.52 5.51 16.99
N HIS A 309 -18.03 5.99 18.15
CA HIS A 309 -17.39 5.89 19.46
C HIS A 309 -16.03 6.59 19.59
N LEU A 310 -15.76 7.58 18.73
CA LEU A 310 -14.62 8.47 18.89
C LEU A 310 -14.97 9.67 19.80
N PRO A 311 -13.99 10.26 20.50
CA PRO A 311 -14.26 11.40 21.36
C PRO A 311 -14.83 12.58 20.58
N ALA A 312 -15.96 13.14 21.02
CA ALA A 312 -16.62 14.27 20.34
C ALA A 312 -15.69 15.48 20.13
N ARG A 313 -14.70 15.66 21.03
CA ARG A 313 -13.69 16.73 20.93
C ARG A 313 -12.75 16.59 19.70
N TRP A 314 -12.71 15.41 19.07
CA TRP A 314 -11.93 15.21 17.83
C TRP A 314 -12.64 15.83 16.61
N GLY A 315 -13.96 15.96 16.67
CA GLY A 315 -14.76 16.51 15.58
C GLY A 315 -15.03 15.51 14.44
N THR A 316 -15.96 15.88 13.57
CA THR A 316 -16.39 15.06 12.44
C THR A 316 -15.31 14.91 11.35
N ASP A 317 -14.43 15.92 11.23
CA ASP A 317 -13.32 15.84 10.25
C ASP A 317 -12.29 14.79 10.66
N ALA A 318 -11.98 14.63 11.93
CA ALA A 318 -11.11 13.56 12.39
C ALA A 318 -11.77 12.18 12.24
N GLN A 319 -13.09 12.08 12.43
CA GLN A 319 -13.84 10.86 12.13
C GLN A 319 -13.76 10.52 10.64
N ALA A 320 -13.93 11.51 9.76
CA ALA A 320 -13.83 11.34 8.32
C ALA A 320 -12.42 10.91 7.89
N ARG A 321 -11.37 11.56 8.42
CA ARG A 321 -9.98 11.16 8.15
C ARG A 321 -9.70 9.73 8.60
N MET A 322 -10.11 9.36 9.81
CA MET A 322 -9.96 7.99 10.32
C MET A 322 -10.72 6.98 9.47
N GLY A 323 -11.95 7.31 9.10
CA GLY A 323 -12.77 6.50 8.18
C GLY A 323 -12.08 6.31 6.83
N HIS A 324 -11.49 7.36 6.28
CA HIS A 324 -10.77 7.29 5.00
C HIS A 324 -9.55 6.37 5.08
N VAL A 325 -8.74 6.47 6.12
CA VAL A 325 -7.62 5.56 6.34
C VAL A 325 -8.08 4.10 6.40
N LEU A 326 -9.16 3.82 7.15
CA LEU A 326 -9.75 2.48 7.22
C LEU A 326 -10.28 2.00 5.87
N LEU A 327 -10.95 2.88 5.11
CA LEU A 327 -11.50 2.57 3.80
C LEU A 327 -10.40 2.18 2.81
N VAL A 328 -9.34 2.97 2.72
CA VAL A 328 -8.18 2.72 1.85
C VAL A 328 -7.45 1.43 2.22
N ARG A 329 -7.48 1.06 3.50
CA ARG A 329 -6.90 -0.21 4.00
C ARG A 329 -7.89 -1.39 3.95
N HIS A 330 -9.03 -1.25 3.27
CA HIS A 330 -10.07 -2.27 3.15
C HIS A 330 -10.67 -2.72 4.49
N LEU A 331 -10.76 -1.79 5.45
CA LEU A 331 -11.31 -1.99 6.79
C LEU A 331 -12.47 -1.02 7.11
N PRO A 332 -13.36 -0.66 6.15
CA PRO A 332 -14.32 0.42 6.35
C PRO A 332 -15.41 0.10 7.38
N ALA A 333 -15.63 -1.17 7.69
CA ALA A 333 -16.74 -1.62 8.52
C ALA A 333 -16.37 -1.90 9.99
N LEU A 334 -15.35 -1.22 10.53
CA LEU A 334 -15.05 -1.32 11.97
C LEU A 334 -16.15 -0.64 12.80
N ARG A 335 -17.22 -1.39 13.09
CA ARG A 335 -18.38 -0.96 13.90
C ARG A 335 -18.20 -1.22 15.40
N ARG A 336 -16.98 -1.22 15.91
CA ARG A 336 -16.71 -1.58 17.29
C ARG A 336 -16.12 -0.41 18.05
N ASP A 337 -16.34 -0.45 19.37
CA ASP A 337 -15.61 0.43 20.26
C ASP A 337 -14.11 0.16 20.14
N PRO A 338 -13.31 1.21 20.03
CA PRO A 338 -11.88 1.05 20.16
C PRO A 338 -11.54 0.57 21.58
N VAL A 339 -10.65 -0.42 21.69
CA VAL A 339 -10.17 -0.90 22.99
C VAL A 339 -9.24 0.10 23.67
N MET A 340 -8.71 1.06 22.91
CA MET A 340 -7.90 2.15 23.41
C MET A 340 -8.02 3.38 22.50
N LEU A 341 -8.04 4.55 23.12
CA LEU A 341 -7.98 5.85 22.47
C LEU A 341 -6.91 6.71 23.14
N VAL A 342 -6.00 7.24 22.33
CA VAL A 342 -4.93 8.13 22.80
C VAL A 342 -4.87 9.36 21.90
N GLN A 343 -4.50 10.50 22.45
CA GLN A 343 -4.26 11.73 21.72
C GLN A 343 -2.84 12.23 22.02
N GLY A 344 -2.16 12.70 21.00
CA GLY A 344 -0.82 13.26 21.09
C GLY A 344 -0.64 14.46 20.18
N GLY A 345 0.58 14.95 20.11
CA GLY A 345 0.94 16.15 19.36
C GLY A 345 2.13 15.91 18.43
N TYR A 346 2.74 17.00 18.01
CA TYR A 346 3.90 17.04 17.12
C TYR A 346 5.06 16.15 17.62
N GLY A 347 5.74 15.49 16.67
CA GLY A 347 6.94 14.73 16.90
C GLY A 347 6.72 13.23 16.97
N PHE A 348 7.67 12.53 17.58
CA PHE A 348 7.67 11.09 17.73
C PHE A 348 7.16 10.69 19.11
N THR A 349 6.11 9.88 19.18
CA THR A 349 5.45 9.48 20.42
C THR A 349 5.29 7.97 20.51
N PRO A 350 5.96 7.30 21.42
CA PRO A 350 5.70 5.89 21.72
C PRO A 350 4.43 5.76 22.58
N VAL A 351 3.54 4.85 22.20
CA VAL A 351 2.27 4.55 22.88
C VAL A 351 2.22 3.06 23.20
N PRO A 352 2.24 2.66 24.48
CA PRO A 352 2.05 1.26 24.86
C PRO A 352 0.66 0.78 24.45
N LEU A 353 0.58 -0.40 23.81
CA LEU A 353 -0.68 -1.01 23.41
C LEU A 353 -1.04 -2.18 24.34
N PRO A 354 -2.25 -2.18 24.94
CA PRO A 354 -2.74 -3.33 25.69
C PRO A 354 -3.23 -4.40 24.72
N LEU A 355 -2.57 -5.56 24.72
CA LEU A 355 -2.92 -6.67 23.83
C LEU A 355 -3.37 -7.88 24.63
N GLU A 356 -4.23 -8.70 24.01
CA GLU A 356 -4.55 -10.03 24.46
C GLU A 356 -3.85 -11.05 23.55
N ALA A 357 -3.23 -12.07 24.14
CA ALA A 357 -2.55 -13.12 23.39
C ALA A 357 -3.51 -13.78 22.37
N GLY A 358 -3.02 -14.02 21.17
CA GLY A 358 -3.79 -14.62 20.07
C GLY A 358 -4.82 -13.70 19.42
N ALA A 359 -5.02 -12.47 19.90
CA ALA A 359 -5.94 -11.52 19.30
C ALA A 359 -5.28 -10.70 18.19
N CYS A 360 -6.07 -10.32 17.19
CA CYS A 360 -5.63 -9.43 16.11
C CYS A 360 -6.23 -8.04 16.29
N TYR A 361 -5.49 -7.03 15.86
CA TYR A 361 -5.81 -5.62 16.05
C TYR A 361 -5.56 -4.82 14.79
N VAL A 362 -6.21 -3.66 14.71
CA VAL A 362 -5.78 -2.57 13.85
C VAL A 362 -5.56 -1.33 14.72
N ALA A 363 -4.39 -0.73 14.59
CA ALA A 363 -4.08 0.58 15.14
C ALA A 363 -4.24 1.61 14.02
N VAL A 364 -4.96 2.69 14.28
CA VAL A 364 -5.21 3.78 13.32
C VAL A 364 -4.83 5.10 13.95
N ALA A 365 -3.91 5.82 13.36
CA ALA A 365 -3.55 7.18 13.76
C ALA A 365 -4.10 8.17 12.72
N THR A 366 -4.74 9.25 13.16
CA THR A 366 -5.29 10.30 12.29
C THR A 366 -5.05 11.69 12.87
N LEU A 367 -5.07 12.70 12.02
CA LEU A 367 -5.02 14.09 12.44
C LEU A 367 -6.33 14.52 13.05
N VAL A 368 -6.24 15.17 14.20
CA VAL A 368 -7.38 15.77 14.93
C VAL A 368 -7.41 17.27 14.77
N LYS A 369 -6.25 17.89 14.71
CA LYS A 369 -6.10 19.35 14.56
C LYS A 369 -4.99 19.66 13.59
N GLU A 370 -5.18 20.76 12.83
CA GLU A 370 -4.22 21.31 11.90
C GLU A 370 -3.89 20.38 10.71
N GLN A 371 -3.02 20.87 9.85
CA GLN A 371 -2.47 20.10 8.74
C GLN A 371 -1.10 19.55 9.12
N ALA A 372 -0.86 18.29 8.86
CA ALA A 372 0.48 17.71 8.93
C ALA A 372 1.15 17.73 7.56
N ARG A 373 2.48 17.70 7.56
CA ARG A 373 3.25 17.32 6.37
C ARG A 373 3.25 15.81 6.18
N SER A 374 3.23 15.08 7.27
CA SER A 374 3.11 13.63 7.26
C SER A 374 2.69 13.11 8.64
N ILE A 375 1.98 11.99 8.63
CA ILE A 375 1.71 11.19 9.80
C ILE A 375 2.08 9.74 9.50
N GLY A 376 2.83 9.09 10.36
CA GLY A 376 3.24 7.69 10.23
C GLY A 376 2.94 6.92 11.50
N LEU A 377 2.69 5.63 11.35
CA LEU A 377 2.40 4.71 12.43
C LEU A 377 3.22 3.43 12.24
N ARG A 378 4.06 3.12 13.22
CA ARG A 378 4.78 1.84 13.31
C ARG A 378 4.29 1.09 14.54
N VAL A 379 4.05 -0.20 14.41
CA VAL A 379 3.74 -1.05 15.56
C VAL A 379 4.86 -2.06 15.75
N ARG A 380 5.41 -2.09 16.97
CA ARG A 380 6.45 -3.04 17.37
C ARG A 380 5.90 -3.98 18.43
N ILE A 381 6.12 -5.28 18.21
CA ILE A 381 5.78 -6.35 19.14
C ILE A 381 7.06 -7.04 19.59
N GLY A 382 7.43 -6.89 20.87
CA GLY A 382 8.71 -7.38 21.36
C GLY A 382 9.89 -6.77 20.60
N ALA A 383 10.72 -7.59 19.99
CA ALA A 383 11.88 -7.16 19.19
C ALA A 383 11.59 -6.96 17.70
N THR A 384 10.38 -7.29 17.23
CA THR A 384 10.01 -7.27 15.81
C THR A 384 8.98 -6.17 15.50
N ASP A 385 9.07 -5.57 14.32
CA ASP A 385 8.05 -4.66 13.82
C ASP A 385 6.89 -5.46 13.26
N ALA A 386 5.67 -5.20 13.73
CA ALA A 386 4.45 -5.81 13.24
C ALA A 386 3.98 -5.16 11.93
N GLY A 387 4.33 -3.90 11.71
CA GLY A 387 4.05 -3.14 10.51
C GLY A 387 4.44 -1.69 10.66
N ASP A 388 4.61 -1.04 9.53
CA ASP A 388 4.89 0.39 9.39
C ASP A 388 3.98 0.93 8.27
N ASP A 389 3.27 2.00 8.54
CA ASP A 389 2.45 2.69 7.55
C ASP A 389 2.75 4.19 7.60
N ARG A 390 3.04 4.75 6.45
CA ARG A 390 3.13 6.20 6.28
C ARG A 390 1.85 6.68 5.63
N GLY A 391 1.17 7.58 6.32
CA GLY A 391 -0.14 8.04 5.92
C GLY A 391 -0.18 8.47 4.46
N ILE A 392 -1.22 8.05 3.77
CA ILE A 392 -1.55 8.47 2.42
C ILE A 392 -2.37 9.75 2.55
N ASP A 393 -2.10 10.74 1.70
CA ASP A 393 -2.86 11.99 1.59
C ASP A 393 -3.03 12.78 2.92
N ASP A 394 -2.07 12.67 3.83
CA ASP A 394 -2.03 13.38 5.12
C ASP A 394 -3.20 13.11 6.07
N ASP A 395 -4.11 12.19 5.74
CA ASP A 395 -5.28 11.88 6.58
C ASP A 395 -4.92 11.02 7.81
N GLY A 396 -3.98 10.09 7.66
CA GLY A 396 -3.54 9.22 8.76
C GLY A 396 -2.85 7.94 8.28
N ALA A 397 -2.58 7.05 9.22
CA ALA A 397 -1.90 5.78 8.99
C ALA A 397 -2.59 4.65 9.75
N ALA A 398 -2.55 3.41 9.21
CA ALA A 398 -3.12 2.25 9.88
C ALA A 398 -2.24 1.02 9.74
N VAL A 399 -2.08 0.28 10.84
CA VAL A 399 -1.34 -0.98 10.88
C VAL A 399 -2.23 -2.07 11.47
N ALA A 400 -2.43 -3.14 10.72
CA ALA A 400 -3.12 -4.34 11.19
C ALA A 400 -2.09 -5.41 11.58
N PHE A 401 -2.29 -6.05 12.74
CA PHE A 401 -1.35 -7.01 13.30
C PHE A 401 -2.03 -8.00 14.26
N CYS A 402 -1.36 -9.11 14.56
CA CYS A 402 -1.81 -10.07 15.57
C CYS A 402 -0.77 -10.18 16.70
N ALA A 403 -1.24 -10.31 17.93
CA ALA A 403 -0.40 -10.28 19.12
C ALA A 403 0.45 -11.55 19.32
N GLY A 404 0.10 -12.68 18.69
CA GLY A 404 0.75 -13.95 19.00
C GLY A 404 0.62 -14.29 20.50
N ASP A 405 1.70 -14.72 21.12
CA ASP A 405 1.75 -15.03 22.55
C ASP A 405 2.07 -13.82 23.44
N THR A 406 2.36 -12.66 22.86
CA THR A 406 2.72 -11.47 23.64
C THR A 406 1.50 -10.62 23.99
N THR A 407 1.57 -9.97 25.14
CA THR A 407 0.55 -9.01 25.58
C THR A 407 1.04 -7.57 25.55
N GLN A 408 2.25 -7.34 25.05
CA GLN A 408 2.87 -6.01 25.00
C GLN A 408 3.31 -5.67 23.59
N ALA A 409 2.87 -4.51 23.13
CA ALA A 409 3.36 -3.86 21.94
C ALA A 409 3.50 -2.35 22.14
N THR A 410 4.18 -1.70 21.25
CA THR A 410 4.30 -0.24 21.23
C THR A 410 3.94 0.28 19.86
N ALA A 411 2.94 1.16 19.80
CA ALA A 411 2.72 1.98 18.63
C ALA A 411 3.64 3.20 18.69
N MET A 412 4.29 3.50 17.60
CA MET A 412 5.14 4.68 17.44
C MET A 412 4.48 5.59 16.43
N VAL A 413 3.88 6.69 16.90
CA VAL A 413 3.27 7.70 16.05
C VAL A 413 4.30 8.78 15.75
N GLU A 414 4.56 9.02 14.48
CA GLU A 414 5.40 10.13 14.02
C GLU A 414 4.53 11.14 13.28
N ALA A 415 4.39 12.34 13.84
CA ALA A 415 3.61 13.40 13.24
C ALA A 415 4.49 14.64 13.00
N ARG A 416 4.62 15.04 11.73
CA ARG A 416 5.45 16.17 11.29
C ARG A 416 4.55 17.28 10.76
N GLY A 417 4.84 18.53 11.10
CA GLY A 417 4.06 19.69 10.69
C GLY A 417 4.26 20.87 11.61
N THR A 418 3.17 21.51 12.01
CA THR A 418 3.21 22.63 12.96
C THR A 418 3.25 22.15 14.41
N PRO A 419 3.82 22.92 15.36
CA PRO A 419 3.81 22.56 16.79
C PRO A 419 2.41 22.44 17.41
N LEU A 420 1.39 23.00 16.75
CA LEU A 420 -0.02 22.96 17.20
C LEU A 420 -0.77 21.72 16.70
N LEU A 421 -0.12 20.88 15.91
CA LEU A 421 -0.67 19.66 15.39
C LEU A 421 -1.13 18.72 16.51
N GLY A 422 -2.32 18.15 16.36
CA GLY A 422 -2.85 17.11 17.22
C GLY A 422 -3.25 15.87 16.42
N TRP A 423 -2.90 14.70 16.91
CA TRP A 423 -3.32 13.43 16.35
C TRP A 423 -4.08 12.59 17.37
N GLY A 424 -4.92 11.68 16.88
CA GLY A 424 -5.61 10.66 17.64
C GLY A 424 -5.21 9.28 17.19
N LEU A 425 -4.99 8.36 18.12
CA LEU A 425 -4.76 6.93 17.87
C LEU A 425 -5.93 6.14 18.45
N ALA A 426 -6.52 5.28 17.62
CA ALA A 426 -7.52 4.30 18.01
C ALA A 426 -6.98 2.89 17.79
N LEU A 427 -7.13 2.01 18.78
CA LEU A 427 -6.83 0.59 18.68
C LEU A 427 -8.13 -0.20 18.65
N TYR A 428 -8.37 -0.94 17.59
CA TYR A 428 -9.55 -1.81 17.44
C TYR A 428 -9.13 -3.26 17.49
N ARG A 429 -9.90 -4.08 18.20
CA ARG A 429 -9.76 -5.54 18.15
C ARG A 429 -10.53 -6.08 16.94
N LEU A 430 -9.86 -6.84 16.09
CA LEU A 430 -10.46 -7.49 14.94
C LEU A 430 -11.13 -8.81 15.35
N GLN A 431 -12.22 -9.15 14.66
CA GLN A 431 -12.80 -10.48 14.83
C GLN A 431 -11.97 -11.49 14.04
N SER A 432 -11.81 -12.68 14.59
CA SER A 432 -11.14 -13.80 13.92
C SER A 432 -11.74 -14.14 12.54
N SER A 433 -13.04 -13.85 12.34
CA SER A 433 -13.73 -14.06 11.06
C SER A 433 -13.30 -13.12 9.94
N VAL A 434 -12.70 -11.96 10.26
CA VAL A 434 -12.26 -10.98 9.25
C VAL A 434 -10.96 -11.43 8.57
N TRP A 435 -10.10 -12.19 9.28
CA TRP A 435 -8.78 -12.62 8.79
C TRP A 435 -8.70 -14.12 8.50
N GLY A 436 -9.81 -14.84 8.61
CA GLY A 436 -9.77 -16.30 8.66
C GLY A 436 -9.31 -16.77 10.04
N ALA A 437 -9.79 -17.93 10.51
CA ALA A 437 -9.24 -18.53 11.73
C ALA A 437 -7.74 -18.74 11.52
N PRO A 438 -6.89 -18.45 12.52
CA PRO A 438 -5.50 -18.87 12.48
C PRO A 438 -5.49 -20.39 12.30
N ARG A 439 -4.89 -20.86 11.22
CA ARG A 439 -4.68 -22.30 10.97
C ARG A 439 -3.45 -22.74 11.71
#